data_124bb3fe1a31059013f0c6a14ec3ef89
#
_entry.id   124bb3fe1a31059013f0c6a14ec3ef89
#
_cell.length_a   1.000
_cell.length_b   1.000
_cell.length_c   1.000
_cell.angle_alpha   90.00
_cell.angle_beta   90.00
_cell.angle_gamma   90.00
#
_symmetry.space_group_name_H-M   'P 1'
#
loop_
_entity.id
_entity.type
_entity.pdbx_description
1 polymer ?
#
loop_
_entity_poly.entity_id
_entity_poly.type
_entity_poly.pdbx_seq_one_letter_code
_entity_poly.pdbx_strand_id
1 'polypeptide(L)'
;MDWTRRSAMSAWCILAAACGLAAAASEPLRVGMELSYPPFEMTDPQGRPAGVSVKLAEALAAHLARPVIIENIAFDGLIPALKAGHVDCVISSMTATPERAKSIAFSEPYLKTGLALLIAERSPVQTAADLDAPGRVVAVKQGTTGQQWAAASLKRARVLVLDTEATAVLEVIQGRADAFIYDSMSVYTNHKKHPGKTRAALTPFREESWAVGLRQGNDALRRQVNEFLETFRADGGFEKLGDEFLAEQKAYFKEHAIPFYF
;
A
#
# COMPACT_ATOMS: atom_id res chain seq x y z
N MET A 1 56.63 -43.49 66.36
CA MET A 1 56.35 -42.06 66.80
C MET A 1 56.59 -41.24 65.59
N ASP A 2 55.49 -40.86 64.86
CA ASP A 2 55.36 -39.55 64.25
C ASP A 2 54.03 -39.45 63.47
N TRP A 3 53.29 -38.48 63.91
CA TRP A 3 51.92 -38.27 63.51
C TRP A 3 51.87 -37.11 62.52
N THR A 4 51.60 -37.36 61.24
CA THR A 4 51.45 -36.31 60.21
C THR A 4 49.97 -36.13 59.90
N ARG A 5 49.43 -34.97 60.34
CA ARG A 5 48.09 -34.52 59.98
C ARG A 5 48.04 -34.08 58.48
N ARG A 6 47.17 -34.70 57.71
CA ARG A 6 46.81 -34.23 56.36
C ARG A 6 45.62 -33.27 56.47
N SER A 7 45.87 -32.03 56.17
CA SER A 7 44.82 -31.01 55.99
C SER A 7 44.13 -31.17 54.63
N ALA A 8 42.84 -31.44 54.65
CA ALA A 8 42.01 -31.47 53.44
C ALA A 8 41.56 -30.02 53.16
N MET A 9 42.02 -29.41 52.06
CA MET A 9 41.51 -28.17 51.50
C MET A 9 40.28 -28.50 50.64
N SER A 10 39.11 -28.11 51.11
CA SER A 10 37.87 -28.18 50.33
C SER A 10 37.83 -27.06 49.31
N ALA A 11 37.96 -27.38 48.03
CA ALA A 11 37.75 -26.44 46.93
C ALA A 11 36.24 -26.28 46.69
N TRP A 12 35.72 -25.10 47.00
CA TRP A 12 34.37 -24.70 46.61
C TRP A 12 34.37 -24.26 45.13
N CYS A 13 33.84 -25.11 44.23
CA CYS A 13 33.51 -24.70 42.88
C CYS A 13 32.25 -23.86 42.91
N ILE A 14 32.39 -22.52 42.69
CA ILE A 14 31.28 -21.62 42.40
C ILE A 14 30.88 -21.83 40.96
N LEU A 15 29.80 -22.57 40.72
CA LEU A 15 29.18 -22.72 39.42
C LEU A 15 28.37 -21.41 39.16
N ALA A 16 28.95 -20.47 38.42
CA ALA A 16 28.23 -19.28 37.90
C ALA A 16 27.26 -19.77 36.82
N ALA A 17 25.99 -19.91 37.18
CA ALA A 17 24.91 -20.10 36.21
C ALA A 17 24.73 -18.80 35.39
N ALA A 18 25.35 -18.78 34.19
CA ALA A 18 25.05 -17.76 33.19
C ALA A 18 23.63 -18.01 32.68
N CYS A 19 22.66 -17.37 33.32
CA CYS A 19 21.29 -17.31 32.80
C CYS A 19 21.30 -16.38 31.56
N GLY A 20 21.58 -16.97 30.39
CA GLY A 20 21.39 -16.28 29.11
C GLY A 20 19.89 -16.00 28.95
N LEU A 21 19.47 -14.75 29.14
CA LEU A 21 18.17 -14.30 28.66
C LEU A 21 18.22 -14.47 27.13
N ALA A 22 17.68 -15.57 26.62
CA ALA A 22 17.29 -15.64 25.23
C ALA A 22 16.21 -14.56 25.06
N ALA A 23 16.57 -13.44 24.40
CA ALA A 23 15.57 -12.46 23.98
C ALA A 23 14.57 -13.25 23.11
N ALA A 24 13.35 -13.39 23.58
CA ALA A 24 12.28 -13.98 22.79
C ALA A 24 12.22 -13.20 21.48
N ALA A 25 12.43 -13.88 20.34
CA ALA A 25 12.32 -13.24 19.04
C ALA A 25 10.92 -12.62 18.94
N SER A 26 10.86 -11.32 18.69
CA SER A 26 9.58 -10.63 18.56
C SER A 26 8.79 -11.22 17.42
N GLU A 27 7.49 -11.42 17.61
CA GLU A 27 6.58 -11.91 16.57
C GLU A 27 6.68 -11.04 15.32
N PRO A 28 6.76 -11.62 14.10
CA PRO A 28 6.84 -10.87 12.87
C PRO A 28 5.66 -9.96 12.67
N LEU A 29 5.90 -8.77 12.11
CA LEU A 29 4.85 -7.89 11.60
C LEU A 29 4.39 -8.44 10.24
N ARG A 30 3.15 -8.95 10.16
CA ARG A 30 2.55 -9.44 8.92
C ARG A 30 1.85 -8.28 8.23
N VAL A 31 2.32 -7.93 7.03
CA VAL A 31 1.78 -6.82 6.25
C VAL A 31 1.13 -7.34 4.98
N GLY A 32 -0.18 -7.11 4.83
CA GLY A 32 -0.91 -7.44 3.60
C GLY A 32 -0.68 -6.40 2.51
N MET A 33 -0.32 -6.86 1.32
CA MET A 33 -0.15 -6.05 0.11
C MET A 33 -0.64 -6.83 -1.11
N GLU A 34 -1.09 -6.11 -2.15
CA GLU A 34 -1.25 -6.69 -3.48
C GLU A 34 -0.04 -6.29 -4.33
N LEU A 35 0.90 -7.22 -4.58
CA LEU A 35 2.17 -6.95 -5.26
C LEU A 35 2.01 -6.82 -6.79
N SER A 36 1.08 -5.99 -7.24
CA SER A 36 0.78 -5.77 -8.66
C SER A 36 0.56 -4.30 -9.04
N TYR A 37 1.04 -3.37 -8.19
CA TYR A 37 0.88 -1.93 -8.39
C TYR A 37 2.24 -1.19 -8.37
N PRO A 38 3.07 -1.32 -9.44
CA PRO A 38 4.35 -0.61 -9.55
C PRO A 38 4.15 0.90 -9.72
N PRO A 39 5.03 1.76 -9.12
CA PRO A 39 6.21 1.38 -8.35
C PRO A 39 5.96 1.30 -6.83
N PHE A 40 4.70 1.30 -6.38
CA PHE A 40 4.37 1.30 -4.96
C PHE A 40 4.56 -0.07 -4.30
N GLU A 41 3.86 -1.08 -4.77
CA GLU A 41 3.99 -2.46 -4.33
C GLU A 41 4.00 -3.40 -5.53
N MET A 42 5.08 -4.17 -5.67
CA MET A 42 5.28 -5.06 -6.81
C MET A 42 6.15 -6.26 -6.46
N THR A 43 6.21 -7.21 -7.37
CA THR A 43 7.20 -8.29 -7.34
C THR A 43 8.35 -7.90 -8.25
N ASP A 44 9.59 -7.98 -7.74
CA ASP A 44 10.80 -7.75 -8.53
C ASP A 44 11.07 -8.92 -9.51
N PRO A 45 12.05 -8.82 -10.44
CA PRO A 45 12.38 -9.89 -11.36
C PRO A 45 12.85 -11.20 -10.69
N GLN A 46 13.23 -11.16 -9.40
CA GLN A 46 13.61 -12.30 -8.61
C GLN A 46 12.44 -12.89 -7.79
N GLY A 47 11.23 -12.35 -7.98
CA GLY A 47 10.03 -12.81 -7.27
C GLY A 47 9.90 -12.27 -5.84
N ARG A 48 10.66 -11.25 -5.45
CA ARG A 48 10.64 -10.66 -4.11
C ARG A 48 9.75 -9.42 -4.06
N PRO A 49 9.10 -9.14 -2.92
CA PRO A 49 8.41 -7.88 -2.71
C PRO A 49 9.35 -6.68 -2.89
N ALA A 50 8.89 -5.63 -3.60
CA ALA A 50 9.66 -4.42 -3.87
C ALA A 50 8.73 -3.20 -4.03
N GLY A 51 9.30 -1.99 -3.95
CA GLY A 51 8.59 -0.72 -4.15
C GLY A 51 8.40 0.10 -2.87
N VAL A 52 7.76 1.25 -3.03
CA VAL A 52 7.57 2.26 -1.96
C VAL A 52 6.89 1.67 -0.72
N SER A 53 5.78 0.95 -0.90
CA SER A 53 5.00 0.38 0.20
C SER A 53 5.75 -0.72 0.93
N VAL A 54 6.58 -1.49 0.21
CA VAL A 54 7.44 -2.52 0.82
C VAL A 54 8.51 -1.86 1.68
N LYS A 55 9.17 -0.79 1.18
CA LYS A 55 10.14 -0.04 1.97
C LYS A 55 9.53 0.64 3.17
N LEU A 56 8.31 1.16 3.05
CA LEU A 56 7.56 1.72 4.18
C LEU A 56 7.26 0.64 5.24
N ALA A 57 6.87 -0.57 4.82
CA ALA A 57 6.62 -1.69 5.73
C ALA A 57 7.91 -2.17 6.42
N GLU A 58 9.03 -2.24 5.71
CA GLU A 58 10.34 -2.58 6.27
C GLU A 58 10.76 -1.54 7.33
N ALA A 59 10.58 -0.25 7.03
CA ALA A 59 10.89 0.83 7.97
C ALA A 59 9.98 0.81 9.21
N LEU A 60 8.67 0.56 9.04
CA LEU A 60 7.73 0.39 10.16
C LEU A 60 8.13 -0.80 11.04
N ALA A 61 8.45 -1.92 10.45
CA ALA A 61 8.84 -3.13 11.18
C ALA A 61 10.14 -2.91 11.98
N ALA A 62 11.12 -2.21 11.39
CA ALA A 62 12.35 -1.81 12.06
C ALA A 62 12.08 -0.88 13.25
N HIS A 63 11.19 0.12 13.10
CA HIS A 63 10.75 1.00 14.18
C HIS A 63 10.10 0.23 15.34
N LEU A 64 9.33 -0.82 15.01
CA LEU A 64 8.67 -1.68 15.99
C LEU A 64 9.60 -2.76 16.56
N ALA A 65 10.87 -2.83 16.13
CA ALA A 65 11.82 -3.90 16.45
C ALA A 65 11.24 -5.32 16.18
N ARG A 66 10.51 -5.49 15.08
CA ARG A 66 9.90 -6.74 14.64
C ARG A 66 10.42 -7.15 13.26
N PRO A 67 10.63 -8.44 12.97
CA PRO A 67 10.80 -8.91 11.60
C PRO A 67 9.55 -8.57 10.78
N VAL A 68 9.68 -8.37 9.45
CA VAL A 68 8.55 -8.14 8.56
C VAL A 68 8.29 -9.36 7.68
N ILE A 69 7.01 -9.68 7.47
CA ILE A 69 6.53 -10.65 6.47
C ILE A 69 5.52 -9.93 5.60
N ILE A 70 5.77 -9.89 4.29
CA ILE A 70 4.84 -9.35 3.30
C ILE A 70 3.98 -10.51 2.77
N GLU A 71 2.67 -10.39 2.97
CA GLU A 71 1.67 -11.34 2.47
C GLU A 71 1.05 -10.78 1.20
N ASN A 72 1.30 -11.45 0.06
CA ASN A 72 0.72 -11.04 -1.23
C ASN A 72 -0.73 -11.53 -1.32
N ILE A 73 -1.68 -10.60 -1.25
CA ILE A 73 -3.11 -10.86 -1.22
C ILE A 73 -3.80 -9.96 -2.25
N ALA A 74 -4.73 -10.49 -3.04
CA ALA A 74 -5.56 -9.68 -3.94
C ALA A 74 -6.24 -8.54 -3.18
N PHE A 75 -6.37 -7.36 -3.82
CA PHE A 75 -6.77 -6.12 -3.16
C PHE A 75 -8.10 -6.22 -2.41
N ASP A 76 -9.10 -6.86 -2.99
CA ASP A 76 -10.43 -7.09 -2.40
C ASP A 76 -10.39 -8.08 -1.21
N GLY A 77 -9.34 -8.91 -1.12
CA GLY A 77 -9.08 -9.85 -0.02
C GLY A 77 -8.36 -9.23 1.17
N LEU A 78 -7.76 -8.04 1.05
CA LEU A 78 -6.94 -7.43 2.11
C LEU A 78 -7.73 -7.11 3.38
N ILE A 79 -8.90 -6.48 3.27
CA ILE A 79 -9.76 -6.17 4.42
C ILE A 79 -10.28 -7.45 5.10
N PRO A 80 -10.79 -8.45 4.39
CA PRO A 80 -11.10 -9.77 4.97
C PRO A 80 -9.93 -10.41 5.72
N ALA A 81 -8.73 -10.45 5.13
CA ALA A 81 -7.53 -11.01 5.76
C ALA A 81 -7.14 -10.27 7.05
N LEU A 82 -7.21 -8.93 7.04
CA LEU A 82 -6.94 -8.10 8.21
C LEU A 82 -7.95 -8.38 9.35
N LYS A 83 -9.24 -8.48 9.03
CA LYS A 83 -10.30 -8.79 10.00
C LYS A 83 -10.13 -10.18 10.60
N ALA A 84 -9.75 -11.16 9.79
CA ALA A 84 -9.48 -12.54 10.22
C ALA A 84 -8.19 -12.68 11.05
N GLY A 85 -7.31 -11.65 11.06
CA GLY A 85 -6.04 -11.70 11.77
C GLY A 85 -4.94 -12.46 11.03
N HIS A 86 -5.10 -12.70 9.73
CA HIS A 86 -4.05 -13.28 8.90
C HIS A 86 -2.89 -12.30 8.69
N VAL A 87 -3.18 -11.00 8.74
CA VAL A 87 -2.19 -9.91 8.72
C VAL A 87 -2.44 -8.95 9.89
N ASP A 88 -1.40 -8.26 10.35
CA ASP A 88 -1.46 -7.26 11.43
C ASP A 88 -1.91 -5.91 10.91
N CYS A 89 -1.47 -5.55 9.71
CA CYS A 89 -1.82 -4.30 9.02
C CYS A 89 -1.82 -4.50 7.50
N VAL A 90 -2.38 -3.51 6.81
CA VAL A 90 -2.41 -3.42 5.34
C VAL A 90 -1.70 -2.15 4.91
N ILE A 91 -0.66 -2.28 4.09
CA ILE A 91 0.02 -1.18 3.41
C ILE A 91 0.01 -1.53 1.92
N SER A 92 -1.03 -1.08 1.20
CA SER A 92 -1.30 -1.45 -0.19
C SER A 92 -2.05 -0.33 -0.91
N SER A 93 -1.51 0.90 -0.84
CA SER A 93 -2.10 2.08 -1.50
C SER A 93 -3.60 2.22 -1.22
N MET A 94 -4.00 1.86 0.02
CA MET A 94 -5.39 1.75 0.40
C MET A 94 -5.96 3.10 0.87
N THR A 95 -6.95 3.62 0.14
CA THR A 95 -7.68 4.83 0.52
C THR A 95 -8.48 4.62 1.81
N ALA A 96 -8.30 5.51 2.79
CA ALA A 96 -9.13 5.59 3.97
C ALA A 96 -10.48 6.20 3.60
N THR A 97 -11.53 5.36 3.57
CA THR A 97 -12.90 5.83 3.30
C THR A 97 -13.82 5.59 4.50
N PRO A 98 -14.88 6.42 4.67
CA PRO A 98 -15.87 6.18 5.72
C PRO A 98 -16.49 4.78 5.65
N GLU A 99 -16.66 4.23 4.45
CA GLU A 99 -17.22 2.89 4.28
C GLU A 99 -16.27 1.81 4.80
N ARG A 100 -14.98 1.88 4.45
CA ARG A 100 -13.97 0.95 4.96
C ARG A 100 -13.76 1.11 6.47
N ALA A 101 -13.87 2.35 6.99
CA ALA A 101 -13.75 2.66 8.42
C ALA A 101 -14.85 2.02 9.29
N LYS A 102 -15.97 1.59 8.70
CA LYS A 102 -16.96 0.77 9.42
C LYS A 102 -16.45 -0.63 9.77
N SER A 103 -15.44 -1.13 9.05
CA SER A 103 -14.93 -2.50 9.14
C SER A 103 -13.52 -2.62 9.72
N ILE A 104 -12.67 -1.60 9.49
CA ILE A 104 -11.27 -1.55 9.93
C ILE A 104 -10.95 -0.17 10.46
N ALA A 105 -9.85 -0.05 11.21
CA ALA A 105 -9.28 1.22 11.61
C ALA A 105 -8.21 1.68 10.59
N PHE A 106 -7.91 2.97 10.58
CA PHE A 106 -6.84 3.56 9.77
C PHE A 106 -5.88 4.36 10.63
N SER A 107 -4.63 4.42 10.18
CA SER A 107 -3.65 5.40 10.66
C SER A 107 -3.99 6.81 10.17
N GLU A 108 -3.19 7.79 10.60
CA GLU A 108 -3.06 9.05 9.86
C GLU A 108 -2.62 8.78 8.42
N PRO A 109 -3.04 9.62 7.46
CA PRO A 109 -2.67 9.45 6.05
C PRO A 109 -1.16 9.62 5.82
N TYR A 110 -0.61 8.78 4.94
CA TYR A 110 0.79 8.90 4.54
C TYR A 110 0.97 9.48 3.14
N LEU A 111 -0.06 9.45 2.27
CA LEU A 111 -0.02 9.98 0.91
C LEU A 111 -1.39 10.54 0.52
N LYS A 112 -1.40 11.68 -0.21
CA LYS A 112 -2.59 12.25 -0.86
C LYS A 112 -2.55 12.01 -2.36
N THR A 113 -3.66 11.63 -2.92
CA THR A 113 -3.88 11.35 -4.34
C THR A 113 -5.34 11.62 -4.71
N GLY A 114 -5.84 11.03 -5.76
CA GLY A 114 -7.27 11.08 -6.09
C GLY A 114 -7.61 10.35 -7.37
N LEU A 115 -8.90 10.11 -7.58
CA LEU A 115 -9.42 9.45 -8.76
C LEU A 115 -9.28 10.30 -10.01
N ALA A 116 -8.71 9.71 -11.04
CA ALA A 116 -8.42 10.27 -12.34
C ALA A 116 -8.90 9.31 -13.44
N LEU A 117 -8.72 9.67 -14.72
CA LEU A 117 -9.22 8.87 -15.84
C LEU A 117 -8.08 8.53 -16.83
N LEU A 118 -7.90 7.23 -17.07
CA LEU A 118 -7.25 6.76 -18.29
C LEU A 118 -8.33 6.57 -19.34
N ILE A 119 -8.26 7.31 -20.45
CA ILE A 119 -9.32 7.41 -21.46
C ILE A 119 -8.83 6.78 -22.75
N ALA A 120 -9.65 5.97 -23.40
CA ALA A 120 -9.33 5.44 -24.74
C ALA A 120 -9.17 6.59 -25.74
N GLU A 121 -8.16 6.53 -26.61
CA GLU A 121 -7.80 7.62 -27.54
C GLU A 121 -9.00 8.10 -28.37
N ARG A 122 -9.85 7.19 -28.84
CA ARG A 122 -11.01 7.50 -29.70
C ARG A 122 -12.29 7.78 -28.92
N SER A 123 -12.29 7.68 -27.58
CA SER A 123 -13.46 7.96 -26.78
C SER A 123 -13.76 9.47 -26.75
N PRO A 124 -15.02 9.90 -26.82
CA PRO A 124 -15.40 11.29 -26.68
C PRO A 124 -15.38 11.78 -25.22
N VAL A 125 -15.12 10.89 -24.25
CA VAL A 125 -14.99 11.25 -22.83
C VAL A 125 -13.83 12.23 -22.64
N GLN A 126 -14.05 13.30 -21.87
CA GLN A 126 -13.03 14.27 -21.46
C GLN A 126 -12.91 14.32 -19.94
N THR A 127 -14.02 14.22 -19.24
CA THR A 127 -14.13 14.38 -17.80
C THR A 127 -14.98 13.27 -17.17
N ALA A 128 -14.99 13.19 -15.84
CA ALA A 128 -15.83 12.23 -15.11
C ALA A 128 -17.34 12.45 -15.36
N ALA A 129 -17.76 13.69 -15.69
CA ALA A 129 -19.15 13.99 -16.02
C ALA A 129 -19.64 13.32 -17.32
N ASP A 130 -18.73 13.05 -18.24
CA ASP A 130 -19.04 12.43 -19.54
C ASP A 130 -19.23 10.91 -19.45
N LEU A 131 -18.88 10.31 -18.31
CA LEU A 131 -18.90 8.86 -18.15
C LEU A 131 -20.32 8.28 -18.11
N ASP A 132 -21.29 9.00 -17.49
CA ASP A 132 -22.66 8.49 -17.32
C ASP A 132 -23.55 8.77 -18.53
N ALA A 133 -23.22 8.22 -19.68
CA ALA A 133 -24.03 8.33 -20.88
C ALA A 133 -24.37 6.93 -21.45
N PRO A 134 -25.51 6.80 -22.18
CA PRO A 134 -25.84 5.56 -22.86
C PRO A 134 -24.75 5.11 -23.84
N GLY A 135 -24.43 3.84 -23.82
CA GLY A 135 -23.40 3.24 -24.69
C GLY A 135 -21.97 3.40 -24.17
N ARG A 136 -21.73 4.15 -23.08
CA ARG A 136 -20.41 4.23 -22.45
C ARG A 136 -20.08 2.95 -21.71
N VAL A 137 -18.81 2.59 -21.73
CA VAL A 137 -18.25 1.47 -20.97
C VAL A 137 -17.13 1.98 -20.09
N VAL A 138 -17.26 1.83 -18.78
CA VAL A 138 -16.29 2.32 -17.81
C VAL A 138 -15.67 1.12 -17.07
N ALA A 139 -14.36 0.94 -17.22
CA ALA A 139 -13.62 -0.08 -16.51
C ALA A 139 -13.28 0.38 -15.10
N VAL A 140 -13.35 -0.53 -14.15
CA VAL A 140 -12.94 -0.33 -12.76
C VAL A 140 -12.31 -1.61 -12.23
N LYS A 141 -11.37 -1.49 -11.28
CA LYS A 141 -10.81 -2.64 -10.58
C LYS A 141 -11.67 -2.97 -9.36
N GLN A 142 -11.88 -4.27 -9.14
CA GLN A 142 -12.66 -4.79 -8.02
C GLN A 142 -12.09 -4.32 -6.65
N GLY A 143 -12.98 -4.01 -5.72
CA GLY A 143 -12.64 -3.59 -4.35
C GLY A 143 -12.11 -2.16 -4.22
N THR A 144 -11.91 -1.41 -5.33
CA THR A 144 -11.35 -0.05 -5.30
C THR A 144 -12.39 1.04 -5.08
N THR A 145 -11.92 2.23 -4.75
CA THR A 145 -12.76 3.44 -4.65
C THR A 145 -13.32 3.87 -5.99
N GLY A 146 -12.62 3.58 -7.10
CA GLY A 146 -13.11 3.75 -8.46
C GLY A 146 -14.36 2.93 -8.72
N GLN A 147 -14.39 1.66 -8.29
CA GLN A 147 -15.57 0.82 -8.38
C GLN A 147 -16.71 1.38 -7.52
N GLN A 148 -16.43 1.78 -6.27
CA GLN A 148 -17.44 2.35 -5.37
C GLN A 148 -18.06 3.62 -5.96
N TRP A 149 -17.22 4.52 -6.50
CA TRP A 149 -17.68 5.73 -7.15
C TRP A 149 -18.53 5.43 -8.40
N ALA A 150 -18.08 4.53 -9.24
CA ALA A 150 -18.82 4.14 -10.45
C ALA A 150 -20.19 3.55 -10.10
N ALA A 151 -20.28 2.65 -9.12
CA ALA A 151 -21.55 2.06 -8.66
C ALA A 151 -22.52 3.10 -8.10
N ALA A 152 -22.01 4.13 -7.41
CA ALA A 152 -22.82 5.21 -6.86
C ALA A 152 -23.27 6.23 -7.91
N SER A 153 -22.40 6.57 -8.88
CA SER A 153 -22.55 7.73 -9.76
C SER A 153 -23.05 7.37 -11.17
N LEU A 154 -22.68 6.20 -11.70
CA LEU A 154 -23.02 5.82 -13.08
C LEU A 154 -24.32 5.01 -13.11
N LYS A 155 -25.34 5.55 -13.80
CA LYS A 155 -26.67 4.93 -13.90
C LYS A 155 -27.01 4.48 -15.33
N ARG A 156 -26.37 5.08 -16.35
CA ARG A 156 -26.64 4.85 -17.77
C ARG A 156 -25.48 4.14 -18.47
N ALA A 157 -24.26 4.33 -17.96
CA ALA A 157 -23.08 3.66 -18.47
C ALA A 157 -23.00 2.19 -18.00
N ARG A 158 -22.40 1.34 -18.80
CA ARG A 158 -22.03 -0.02 -18.40
C ARG A 158 -20.72 0.02 -17.60
N VAL A 159 -20.75 -0.42 -16.36
CA VAL A 159 -19.54 -0.58 -15.53
C VAL A 159 -18.98 -1.98 -15.75
N LEU A 160 -17.71 -2.07 -16.14
CA LEU A 160 -16.96 -3.31 -16.32
C LEU A 160 -16.00 -3.47 -15.10
N VAL A 161 -16.35 -4.36 -14.20
CA VAL A 161 -15.54 -4.68 -13.02
C VAL A 161 -14.54 -5.76 -13.37
N LEU A 162 -13.26 -5.52 -13.10
CA LEU A 162 -12.14 -6.39 -13.46
C LEU A 162 -11.28 -6.67 -12.24
N ASP A 163 -10.66 -7.85 -12.18
CA ASP A 163 -9.90 -8.30 -11.03
C ASP A 163 -8.56 -7.57 -10.89
N THR A 164 -7.94 -7.18 -12.01
CA THR A 164 -6.62 -6.54 -12.01
C THR A 164 -6.61 -5.20 -12.73
N GLU A 165 -5.69 -4.32 -12.33
CA GLU A 165 -5.43 -3.08 -13.04
C GLU A 165 -5.03 -3.34 -14.51
N ALA A 166 -4.16 -4.31 -14.74
CA ALA A 166 -3.67 -4.62 -16.08
C ALA A 166 -4.80 -5.01 -17.04
N THR A 167 -5.77 -5.79 -16.59
CA THR A 167 -6.94 -6.15 -17.41
C THR A 167 -7.83 -4.94 -17.69
N ALA A 168 -8.03 -4.05 -16.70
CA ALA A 168 -8.81 -2.82 -16.89
C ALA A 168 -8.14 -1.86 -17.89
N VAL A 169 -6.82 -1.69 -17.80
CA VAL A 169 -6.03 -0.89 -18.76
C VAL A 169 -6.11 -1.50 -20.16
N LEU A 170 -6.05 -2.82 -20.28
CA LEU A 170 -6.14 -3.50 -21.58
C LEU A 170 -7.49 -3.25 -22.26
N GLU A 171 -8.60 -3.22 -21.52
CA GLU A 171 -9.93 -2.88 -22.07
C GLU A 171 -9.96 -1.47 -22.70
N VAL A 172 -9.27 -0.50 -22.05
CA VAL A 172 -9.15 0.87 -22.59
C VAL A 172 -8.27 0.91 -23.82
N ILE A 173 -7.09 0.27 -23.80
CA ILE A 173 -6.14 0.23 -24.92
C ILE A 173 -6.77 -0.38 -26.18
N GLN A 174 -7.62 -1.38 -26.00
CA GLN A 174 -8.31 -2.06 -27.08
C GLN A 174 -9.62 -1.36 -27.51
N GLY A 175 -9.99 -0.26 -26.84
CA GLY A 175 -11.21 0.50 -27.14
C GLY A 175 -12.51 -0.24 -26.77
N ARG A 176 -12.43 -1.26 -25.89
CA ARG A 176 -13.60 -1.96 -25.34
C ARG A 176 -14.19 -1.25 -24.12
N ALA A 177 -13.39 -0.41 -23.45
CA ALA A 177 -13.86 0.55 -22.46
C ALA A 177 -13.50 1.97 -22.90
N ASP A 178 -14.39 2.93 -22.64
CA ASP A 178 -14.16 4.35 -22.89
C ASP A 178 -13.13 4.94 -21.94
N ALA A 179 -13.16 4.51 -20.68
CA ALA A 179 -12.23 4.96 -19.66
C ALA A 179 -12.03 3.91 -18.56
N PHE A 180 -10.91 4.01 -17.85
CA PHE A 180 -10.63 3.34 -16.60
C PHE A 180 -10.49 4.38 -15.49
N ILE A 181 -11.20 4.17 -14.38
CA ILE A 181 -11.15 5.03 -13.20
C ILE A 181 -10.12 4.46 -12.23
N TYR A 182 -9.05 5.22 -11.99
CA TYR A 182 -8.04 4.85 -10.99
C TYR A 182 -7.33 6.11 -10.47
N ASP A 183 -6.32 5.96 -9.62
CA ASP A 183 -5.57 7.12 -9.13
C ASP A 183 -4.66 7.74 -10.20
N SER A 184 -4.27 9.01 -9.98
CA SER A 184 -3.49 9.78 -10.95
C SER A 184 -2.13 9.17 -11.28
N MET A 185 -1.50 8.42 -10.35
CA MET A 185 -0.19 7.80 -10.58
C MET A 185 -0.28 6.65 -11.56
N SER A 186 -1.28 5.78 -11.37
CA SER A 186 -1.59 4.69 -12.31
C SER A 186 -1.95 5.25 -13.69
N VAL A 187 -2.84 6.24 -13.74
CA VAL A 187 -3.27 6.87 -14.99
C VAL A 187 -2.07 7.45 -15.75
N TYR A 188 -1.19 8.18 -15.08
CA TYR A 188 0.05 8.69 -15.66
C TYR A 188 0.93 7.57 -16.21
N THR A 189 1.22 6.57 -15.38
CA THR A 189 2.13 5.47 -15.73
C THR A 189 1.61 4.67 -16.92
N ASN A 190 0.31 4.39 -16.96
CA ASN A 190 -0.30 3.62 -18.05
C ASN A 190 -0.44 4.44 -19.33
N HIS A 191 -0.77 5.72 -19.24
CA HIS A 191 -0.77 6.61 -20.41
C HIS A 191 0.62 6.71 -21.04
N LYS A 192 1.66 6.89 -20.23
CA LYS A 192 3.05 6.95 -20.69
C LYS A 192 3.50 5.69 -21.42
N LYS A 193 3.05 4.51 -20.97
CA LYS A 193 3.32 3.24 -21.63
C LYS A 193 2.56 3.09 -22.97
N HIS A 194 1.43 3.79 -23.13
CA HIS A 194 0.52 3.63 -24.28
C HIS A 194 0.05 4.96 -24.86
N PRO A 195 0.98 5.89 -25.23
CA PRO A 195 0.66 7.27 -25.56
C PRO A 195 -0.20 7.43 -26.84
N GLY A 196 -0.16 6.47 -27.77
CA GLY A 196 -0.98 6.50 -28.98
C GLY A 196 -2.30 5.73 -28.91
N LYS A 197 -2.65 5.22 -27.72
CA LYS A 197 -3.85 4.42 -27.47
C LYS A 197 -4.75 5.00 -26.39
N THR A 198 -4.21 5.91 -25.59
CA THR A 198 -4.89 6.46 -24.43
C THR A 198 -4.67 7.96 -24.33
N ARG A 199 -5.53 8.63 -23.58
CA ARG A 199 -5.37 10.00 -23.03
C ARG A 199 -5.49 9.95 -21.53
N ALA A 200 -4.85 10.88 -20.82
CA ALA A 200 -4.88 10.95 -19.37
C ALA A 200 -5.54 12.25 -18.91
N ALA A 201 -6.61 12.16 -18.12
CA ALA A 201 -7.14 13.27 -17.34
C ALA A 201 -6.62 13.12 -15.91
N LEU A 202 -5.47 13.73 -15.63
CA LEU A 202 -4.69 13.51 -14.41
C LEU A 202 -5.15 14.36 -13.22
N THR A 203 -5.84 15.49 -13.46
CA THR A 203 -6.42 16.26 -12.37
C THR A 203 -7.49 15.43 -11.67
N PRO A 204 -7.32 15.14 -10.37
CA PRO A 204 -8.29 14.33 -9.65
C PRO A 204 -9.68 14.96 -9.65
N PHE A 205 -10.69 14.19 -10.01
CA PHE A 205 -12.09 14.60 -9.87
C PHE A 205 -12.65 14.26 -8.47
N ARG A 206 -11.89 13.49 -7.69
CA ARG A 206 -12.16 13.16 -6.29
C ARG A 206 -10.85 12.99 -5.55
N GLU A 207 -10.61 13.81 -4.54
CA GLU A 207 -9.43 13.68 -3.67
C GLU A 207 -9.53 12.46 -2.77
N GLU A 208 -8.39 11.81 -2.52
CA GLU A 208 -8.27 10.62 -1.70
C GLU A 208 -6.97 10.67 -0.88
N SER A 209 -6.95 9.91 0.22
CA SER A 209 -5.76 9.76 1.05
C SER A 209 -5.52 8.29 1.35
N TRP A 210 -4.28 7.83 1.17
CA TRP A 210 -3.88 6.49 1.56
C TRP A 210 -3.42 6.46 3.01
N ALA A 211 -3.82 5.40 3.71
CA ALA A 211 -3.45 5.18 5.09
C ALA A 211 -3.19 3.69 5.34
N VAL A 212 -2.51 3.39 6.44
CA VAL A 212 -2.30 2.01 6.89
C VAL A 212 -3.61 1.48 7.47
N GLY A 213 -4.10 0.38 6.91
CA GLY A 213 -5.26 -0.34 7.43
C GLY A 213 -4.89 -1.18 8.66
N LEU A 214 -5.71 -1.12 9.70
CA LEU A 214 -5.49 -1.82 10.97
C LEU A 214 -6.79 -2.48 11.44
N ARG A 215 -6.69 -3.57 12.21
CA ARG A 215 -7.86 -4.18 12.81
C ARG A 215 -8.51 -3.24 13.83
N GLN A 216 -9.84 -3.14 13.79
CA GLN A 216 -10.57 -2.37 14.81
C GLN A 216 -10.24 -2.89 16.21
N GLY A 217 -10.07 -1.94 17.16
CA GLY A 217 -9.71 -2.24 18.55
C GLY A 217 -8.21 -2.46 18.78
N ASN A 218 -7.36 -2.51 17.73
CA ASN A 218 -5.91 -2.56 17.91
C ASN A 218 -5.32 -1.14 18.00
N ASP A 219 -5.78 -0.38 19.01
CA ASP A 219 -5.36 1.01 19.20
C ASP A 219 -3.88 1.15 19.59
N ALA A 220 -3.29 0.10 20.18
CA ALA A 220 -1.86 0.10 20.50
C ALA A 220 -1.02 0.15 19.23
N LEU A 221 -1.25 -0.76 18.28
CA LEU A 221 -0.53 -0.76 16.99
C LEU A 221 -0.84 0.50 16.18
N ARG A 222 -2.08 1.00 16.21
CA ARG A 222 -2.45 2.23 15.51
C ARG A 222 -1.66 3.45 16.01
N ARG A 223 -1.49 3.59 17.32
CA ARG A 223 -0.64 4.66 17.89
C ARG A 223 0.81 4.53 17.45
N GLN A 224 1.39 3.32 17.54
CA GLN A 224 2.76 3.07 17.11
C GLN A 224 2.97 3.37 15.62
N VAL A 225 2.00 3.01 14.76
CA VAL A 225 2.03 3.35 13.33
C VAL A 225 1.99 4.86 13.12
N ASN A 226 1.14 5.59 13.84
CA ASN A 226 1.06 7.04 13.72
C ASN A 226 2.36 7.74 14.19
N GLU A 227 2.92 7.32 15.32
CA GLU A 227 4.22 7.80 15.82
C GLU A 227 5.34 7.53 14.81
N PHE A 228 5.35 6.34 14.21
CA PHE A 228 6.28 6.02 13.13
C PHE A 228 6.10 6.96 11.94
N LEU A 229 4.88 7.14 11.43
CA LEU A 229 4.61 7.98 10.25
C LEU A 229 5.01 9.44 10.48
N GLU A 230 4.77 9.96 11.68
CA GLU A 230 5.19 11.30 12.09
C GLU A 230 6.72 11.44 12.08
N THR A 231 7.43 10.52 12.75
CA THR A 231 8.90 10.48 12.82
C THR A 231 9.49 10.29 11.41
N PHE A 232 8.97 9.32 10.65
CA PHE A 232 9.45 9.01 9.30
C PHE A 232 9.31 10.20 8.36
N ARG A 233 8.23 10.98 8.51
CA ARG A 233 8.05 12.24 7.76
C ARG A 233 9.03 13.31 8.21
N ALA A 234 9.21 13.51 9.51
CA ALA A 234 10.14 14.51 10.06
C ALA A 234 11.60 14.25 9.65
N ASP A 235 11.98 12.97 9.54
CA ASP A 235 13.33 12.54 9.14
C ASP A 235 13.56 12.52 7.60
N GLY A 236 12.59 13.00 6.82
CA GLY A 236 12.66 13.02 5.36
C GLY A 236 12.56 11.63 4.72
N GLY A 237 11.97 10.66 5.41
CA GLY A 237 11.83 9.29 4.91
C GLY A 237 10.96 9.21 3.65
N PHE A 238 9.87 9.97 3.60
CA PHE A 238 9.01 10.03 2.42
C PHE A 238 9.68 10.70 1.23
N GLU A 239 10.45 11.78 1.45
CA GLU A 239 11.26 12.41 0.39
C GLU A 239 12.22 11.41 -0.23
N LYS A 240 12.93 10.65 0.60
CA LYS A 240 13.88 9.61 0.14
C LYS A 240 13.18 8.55 -0.69
N LEU A 241 12.03 8.04 -0.24
CA LEU A 241 11.24 7.08 -1.02
C LEU A 241 10.74 7.69 -2.34
N GLY A 242 10.28 8.94 -2.29
CA GLY A 242 9.85 9.66 -3.49
C GLY A 242 10.97 9.86 -4.49
N ASP A 243 12.18 10.18 -4.05
CA ASP A 243 13.33 10.38 -4.93
C ASP A 243 13.86 9.06 -5.50
N GLU A 244 13.81 7.97 -4.72
CA GLU A 244 14.24 6.64 -5.16
C GLU A 244 13.28 6.02 -6.18
N PHE A 245 11.97 6.09 -5.94
CA PHE A 245 10.97 5.33 -6.72
C PHE A 245 10.11 6.17 -7.65
N LEU A 246 9.96 7.49 -7.40
CA LEU A 246 8.95 8.35 -8.02
C LEU A 246 9.56 9.65 -8.60
N ALA A 247 10.87 9.72 -8.81
CA ALA A 247 11.54 10.94 -9.24
C ALA A 247 10.95 11.53 -10.53
N GLU A 248 10.64 10.68 -11.51
CA GLU A 248 10.04 11.07 -12.77
C GLU A 248 8.61 11.60 -12.57
N GLN A 249 7.79 10.87 -11.82
CA GLN A 249 6.41 11.24 -11.54
C GLN A 249 6.35 12.56 -10.75
N LYS A 250 7.19 12.72 -9.73
CA LYS A 250 7.31 13.96 -8.96
C LYS A 250 7.64 15.15 -9.87
N ALA A 251 8.60 14.99 -10.77
CA ALA A 251 8.99 16.04 -11.72
C ALA A 251 7.82 16.41 -12.65
N TYR A 252 7.19 15.42 -13.26
CA TYR A 252 6.07 15.61 -14.16
C TYR A 252 4.87 16.28 -13.46
N PHE A 253 4.49 15.79 -12.29
CA PHE A 253 3.34 16.32 -11.55
C PHE A 253 3.58 17.75 -11.06
N LYS A 254 4.81 18.06 -10.65
CA LYS A 254 5.21 19.42 -10.29
C LYS A 254 5.12 20.37 -11.49
N GLU A 255 5.64 19.98 -12.64
CA GLU A 255 5.61 20.76 -13.88
C GLU A 255 4.17 21.08 -14.33
N HIS A 256 3.25 20.13 -14.15
CA HIS A 256 1.86 20.25 -14.59
C HIS A 256 0.89 20.68 -13.50
N ALA A 257 1.40 21.12 -12.34
CA ALA A 257 0.61 21.52 -11.17
C ALA A 257 -0.44 20.47 -10.73
N ILE A 258 -0.10 19.18 -10.88
CA ILE A 258 -0.95 18.07 -10.43
C ILE A 258 -0.62 17.80 -8.95
N PRO A 259 -1.63 17.77 -8.05
CA PRO A 259 -1.38 17.50 -6.64
C PRO A 259 -0.79 16.10 -6.42
N PHE A 260 0.38 16.06 -5.81
CA PHE A 260 1.04 14.84 -5.37
C PHE A 260 1.82 15.15 -4.09
N TYR A 261 1.40 14.55 -2.98
CA TYR A 261 1.98 14.81 -1.67
C TYR A 261 2.16 13.49 -0.90
N PHE A 262 3.38 13.23 -0.47
CA PHE A 262 3.64 12.31 0.62
C PHE A 262 3.33 12.96 1.94
#